data_3fe5246d71671f35f7c49f4bb625aee0
#
_entry.id   3fe5246d71671f35f7c49f4bb625aee0
#
_cell.length_a   1.000
_cell.length_b   1.000
_cell.length_c   1.000
_cell.angle_alpha   90.00
_cell.angle_beta   90.00
_cell.angle_gamma   90.00
#
_symmetry.space_group_name_H-M   'P 1'
#
loop_
_entity.id
_entity.type
_entity.pdbx_description
1 polymer ?
#
loop_
_entity_poly.entity_id
_entity_poly.type
_entity_poly.pdbx_seq_one_letter_code
_entity_poly.pdbx_strand_id
1 'polypeptide(L)'
;IAGVQGSFDDTDEVERIVENAMTGIAGIRGILVVSGGQAGVGRAFEKLNIQDRPYVIIYDQTPKNERALKSNVVDFLIDQNGYVQGYRPPHILADLLLKGREPEREFWFTDINIKTKYNL
;
A
#
# COMPACT_ATOMS: atom_id res chain seq x y z
N ILE A 1 -15.68 1.24 -11.11
CA ILE A 1 -14.48 2.06 -10.80
C ILE A 1 -14.81 3.49 -11.15
N ALA A 2 -14.72 4.39 -10.16
CA ALA A 2 -15.02 5.82 -10.37
C ALA A 2 -13.86 6.55 -11.08
N GLY A 3 -12.61 6.14 -10.81
CA GLY A 3 -11.43 6.71 -11.46
C GLY A 3 -10.14 6.01 -11.05
N VAL A 4 -9.08 6.24 -11.81
CA VAL A 4 -7.71 5.83 -11.52
C VAL A 4 -6.80 7.04 -11.75
N GLN A 5 -5.95 7.35 -10.79
CA GLN A 5 -5.05 8.52 -10.82
C GLN A 5 -3.64 8.09 -10.48
N GLY A 6 -2.65 8.67 -11.17
CA GLY A 6 -1.23 8.50 -10.83
C GLY A 6 -0.82 9.47 -9.72
N SER A 7 -0.23 8.96 -8.64
CA SER A 7 0.22 9.78 -7.50
C SER A 7 1.74 9.87 -7.37
N PHE A 8 2.49 9.13 -8.17
CA PHE A 8 3.96 9.13 -8.19
C PHE A 8 4.61 8.94 -6.81
N ASP A 9 3.98 8.16 -5.92
CA ASP A 9 4.38 7.91 -4.53
C ASP A 9 4.42 9.16 -3.63
N ASP A 10 3.87 10.27 -4.11
CA ASP A 10 3.88 11.55 -3.44
C ASP A 10 2.67 11.70 -2.50
N THR A 11 2.94 12.01 -1.22
CA THR A 11 1.91 12.14 -0.20
C THR A 11 0.97 13.34 -0.42
N ASP A 12 1.51 14.46 -0.89
CA ASP A 12 0.73 15.68 -1.11
C ASP A 12 -0.14 15.51 -2.35
N GLU A 13 0.35 14.78 -3.35
CA GLU A 13 -0.44 14.43 -4.52
C GLU A 13 -1.57 13.45 -4.19
N VAL A 14 -1.32 12.43 -3.36
CA VAL A 14 -2.40 11.54 -2.86
C VAL A 14 -3.44 12.33 -2.09
N GLU A 15 -3.04 13.24 -1.20
CA GLU A 15 -3.95 14.13 -0.47
C GLU A 15 -4.83 14.91 -1.45
N ARG A 16 -4.23 15.59 -2.42
CA ARG A 16 -4.95 16.37 -3.44
C ARG A 16 -5.93 15.53 -4.27
N ILE A 17 -5.51 14.33 -4.69
CA ILE A 17 -6.36 13.42 -5.46
C ILE A 17 -7.56 12.99 -4.62
N VAL A 18 -7.35 12.61 -3.36
CA VAL A 18 -8.42 12.16 -2.46
C VAL A 18 -9.38 13.31 -2.16
N GLU A 19 -8.88 14.53 -1.88
CA GLU A 19 -9.72 15.71 -1.69
C GLU A 19 -10.63 15.96 -2.90
N ASN A 20 -10.06 15.97 -4.10
CA ASN A 20 -10.81 16.19 -5.33
C ASN A 20 -11.84 15.08 -5.57
N ALA A 21 -11.47 13.84 -5.32
CA ALA A 21 -12.39 12.71 -5.48
C ALA A 21 -13.56 12.79 -4.48
N MET A 22 -13.29 13.05 -3.21
CA MET A 22 -14.31 13.11 -2.16
C MET A 22 -15.27 14.29 -2.34
N THR A 23 -14.80 15.39 -2.92
CA THR A 23 -15.63 16.58 -3.19
C THR A 23 -16.35 16.54 -4.53
N GLY A 24 -15.76 15.90 -5.53
CA GLY A 24 -16.26 15.90 -6.92
C GLY A 24 -17.09 14.66 -7.32
N ILE A 25 -16.95 13.54 -6.58
CA ILE A 25 -17.60 12.28 -6.93
C ILE A 25 -18.49 11.81 -5.79
N ALA A 26 -19.79 11.79 -5.99
CA ALA A 26 -20.74 11.32 -4.98
C ALA A 26 -20.64 9.79 -4.80
N GLY A 27 -20.76 9.34 -3.54
CA GLY A 27 -20.94 7.93 -3.21
C GLY A 27 -19.67 7.06 -3.36
N ILE A 28 -18.47 7.64 -3.23
CA ILE A 28 -17.23 6.84 -3.14
C ILE A 28 -17.31 5.94 -1.91
N ARG A 29 -17.16 4.63 -2.11
CA ARG A 29 -17.24 3.61 -1.05
C ARG A 29 -15.90 2.97 -0.72
N GLY A 30 -14.89 3.16 -1.56
CA GLY A 30 -13.57 2.59 -1.36
C GLY A 30 -12.47 3.36 -2.08
N ILE A 31 -11.29 3.39 -1.47
CA ILE A 31 -10.05 3.95 -1.99
C ILE A 31 -8.97 2.86 -1.90
N LEU A 32 -8.28 2.63 -3.00
CA LEU A 32 -7.14 1.72 -3.06
C LEU A 32 -5.90 2.52 -3.45
N VAL A 33 -4.86 2.48 -2.61
CA VAL A 33 -3.55 3.06 -2.93
C VAL A 33 -2.56 1.93 -3.12
N VAL A 34 -2.12 1.72 -4.35
CA VAL A 34 -1.27 0.58 -4.74
C VAL A 34 0.23 0.85 -4.63
N SER A 35 0.61 2.10 -4.38
CA SER A 35 2.01 2.54 -4.29
C SER A 35 2.24 3.42 -3.06
N GLY A 36 3.29 4.24 -3.03
CA GLY A 36 3.59 5.15 -1.94
C GLY A 36 2.60 6.30 -1.76
N GLY A 37 2.89 7.18 -0.80
CA GLY A 37 2.05 8.37 -0.54
C GLY A 37 0.80 8.12 0.30
N GLN A 38 0.57 6.91 0.84
CA GLN A 38 -0.65 6.49 1.53
C GLN A 38 -1.10 7.41 2.67
N ALA A 39 -0.16 8.14 3.30
CA ALA A 39 -0.48 9.10 4.35
C ALA A 39 -1.37 10.26 3.88
N GLY A 40 -1.36 10.56 2.59
CA GLY A 40 -2.21 11.60 2.00
C GLY A 40 -3.71 11.33 2.16
N VAL A 41 -4.11 10.04 2.20
CA VAL A 41 -5.51 9.68 2.44
C VAL A 41 -5.98 10.19 3.82
N GLY A 42 -5.21 9.91 4.87
CA GLY A 42 -5.54 10.37 6.22
C GLY A 42 -5.59 11.88 6.33
N ARG A 43 -4.62 12.59 5.73
CA ARG A 43 -4.59 14.04 5.68
C ARG A 43 -5.83 14.63 4.98
N ALA A 44 -6.23 14.08 3.86
CA ALA A 44 -7.42 14.50 3.14
C ALA A 44 -8.69 14.34 3.98
N PHE A 45 -8.83 13.21 4.68
CA PHE A 45 -9.97 12.96 5.57
C PHE A 45 -10.03 13.93 6.75
N GLU A 46 -8.88 14.23 7.37
CA GLU A 46 -8.78 15.23 8.44
C GLU A 46 -9.17 16.62 7.93
N LYS A 47 -8.59 17.05 6.81
CA LYS A 47 -8.83 18.36 6.21
C LYS A 47 -10.27 18.59 5.79
N LEU A 48 -10.92 17.57 5.25
CA LEU A 48 -12.33 17.59 4.85
C LEU A 48 -13.29 17.27 5.99
N ASN A 49 -12.77 16.96 7.19
CA ASN A 49 -13.57 16.52 8.34
C ASN A 49 -14.53 15.36 8.01
N ILE A 50 -14.05 14.36 7.30
CA ILE A 50 -14.86 13.22 6.86
C ILE A 50 -15.21 12.33 8.05
N GLN A 51 -16.50 12.21 8.36
CA GLN A 51 -17.01 11.36 9.45
C GLN A 51 -17.39 9.95 8.97
N ASP A 52 -18.06 9.87 7.83
CA ASP A 52 -18.42 8.60 7.17
C ASP A 52 -17.51 8.39 5.97
N ARG A 53 -16.34 7.83 6.25
CA ARG A 53 -15.28 7.67 5.26
C ARG A 53 -15.44 6.38 4.44
N PRO A 54 -14.99 6.36 3.19
CA PRO A 54 -14.89 5.13 2.40
C PRO A 54 -13.92 4.12 3.04
N TYR A 55 -14.04 2.84 2.69
CA TYR A 55 -13.03 1.84 3.00
C TYR A 55 -11.71 2.18 2.32
N VAL A 56 -10.61 2.03 3.04
CA VAL A 56 -9.26 2.32 2.54
C VAL A 56 -8.41 1.06 2.58
N ILE A 57 -7.86 0.72 1.42
CA ILE A 57 -6.92 -0.39 1.24
C ILE A 57 -5.58 0.19 0.77
N ILE A 58 -4.52 -0.21 1.43
CA ILE A 58 -3.16 0.20 1.06
C ILE A 58 -2.22 -1.00 0.97
N TYR A 59 -1.07 -0.79 0.36
CA TYR A 59 0.01 -1.78 0.29
C TYR A 59 1.10 -1.49 1.31
N ASP A 60 1.92 -2.51 1.57
CA ASP A 60 3.16 -2.53 2.32
C ASP A 60 3.03 -2.38 3.85
N GLN A 61 3.46 -3.42 4.55
CA GLN A 61 3.51 -3.44 6.01
C GLN A 61 4.73 -2.63 6.50
N THR A 62 4.54 -1.33 6.65
CA THR A 62 5.51 -0.42 7.26
C THR A 62 5.01 0.05 8.64
N PRO A 63 5.90 0.49 9.55
CA PRO A 63 5.47 1.03 10.85
C PRO A 63 4.49 2.20 10.74
N LYS A 64 4.58 3.00 9.66
CA LYS A 64 3.67 4.11 9.38
C LYS A 64 2.29 3.60 8.96
N ASN A 65 2.25 2.62 8.09
CA ASN A 65 1.01 2.01 7.60
C ASN A 65 0.29 1.19 8.69
N GLU A 66 1.05 0.51 9.56
CA GLU A 66 0.46 -0.14 10.74
C GLU A 66 -0.20 0.88 11.69
N ARG A 67 0.40 2.05 11.89
CA ARG A 67 -0.23 3.11 12.70
C ARG A 67 -1.54 3.59 12.07
N ALA A 68 -1.56 3.79 10.74
CA ALA A 68 -2.77 4.18 10.02
C ALA A 68 -3.89 3.14 10.15
N LEU A 69 -3.52 1.85 10.15
CA LEU A 69 -4.45 0.74 10.37
C LEU A 69 -5.00 0.73 11.82
N LYS A 70 -4.11 0.91 12.81
CA LYS A 70 -4.51 0.99 14.24
C LYS A 70 -5.39 2.19 14.56
N SER A 71 -5.17 3.32 13.89
CA SER A 71 -5.97 4.54 14.06
C SER A 71 -7.27 4.57 13.23
N ASN A 72 -7.60 3.48 12.55
CA ASN A 72 -8.77 3.34 11.68
C ASN A 72 -8.81 4.33 10.50
N VAL A 73 -7.68 4.87 10.06
CA VAL A 73 -7.57 5.60 8.78
C VAL A 73 -7.63 4.63 7.61
N VAL A 74 -7.04 3.45 7.80
CA VAL A 74 -6.98 2.35 6.84
C VAL A 74 -7.73 1.14 7.40
N ASP A 75 -8.39 0.38 6.53
CA ASP A 75 -9.15 -0.82 6.91
C ASP A 75 -8.37 -2.11 6.62
N PHE A 76 -7.67 -2.14 5.48
CA PHE A 76 -6.90 -3.30 5.04
C PHE A 76 -5.52 -2.86 4.54
N LEU A 77 -4.51 -3.64 4.91
CA LEU A 77 -3.16 -3.50 4.43
C LEU A 77 -2.77 -4.80 3.72
N ILE A 78 -2.30 -4.69 2.50
CA ILE A 78 -1.80 -5.83 1.72
C ILE A 78 -0.29 -5.88 1.91
N ASP A 79 0.17 -6.87 2.68
CA ASP A 79 1.60 -7.14 2.86
C ASP A 79 2.07 -8.15 1.82
N GLN A 80 3.05 -7.75 1.03
CA GLN A 80 3.65 -8.54 -0.04
C GLN A 80 4.93 -9.27 0.42
N ASN A 81 5.16 -9.35 1.73
CA ASN A 81 6.38 -9.91 2.30
C ASN A 81 7.66 -9.22 1.79
N GLY A 82 7.73 -7.90 1.99
CA GLY A 82 8.83 -7.05 1.52
C GLY A 82 10.20 -7.51 1.98
N TYR A 83 10.30 -8.13 3.18
CA TYR A 83 11.55 -8.72 3.65
C TYR A 83 12.07 -9.80 2.70
N VAL A 84 11.22 -10.76 2.32
CA VAL A 84 11.61 -11.84 1.39
C VAL A 84 11.92 -11.30 0.01
N GLN A 85 11.17 -10.29 -0.45
CA GLN A 85 11.44 -9.62 -1.74
C GLN A 85 12.79 -8.92 -1.76
N GLY A 86 13.20 -8.30 -0.66
CA GLY A 86 14.53 -7.68 -0.57
C GLY A 86 15.66 -8.67 -0.31
N TYR A 87 15.39 -9.74 0.46
CA TYR A 87 16.41 -10.70 0.87
C TYR A 87 16.76 -11.72 -0.22
N ARG A 88 15.76 -12.33 -0.85
CA ARG A 88 15.97 -13.46 -1.76
C ARG A 88 16.74 -13.13 -3.04
N PRO A 89 16.44 -12.05 -3.78
CA PRO A 89 17.12 -11.75 -5.04
C PRO A 89 18.65 -11.59 -4.91
N PRO A 90 19.20 -10.85 -3.93
CA PRO A 90 20.63 -10.77 -3.75
C PRO A 90 21.31 -12.12 -3.47
N HIS A 91 20.65 -13.02 -2.74
CA HIS A 91 21.18 -14.35 -2.48
C HIS A 91 21.20 -15.22 -3.73
N ILE A 92 20.14 -15.20 -4.54
CA ILE A 92 20.08 -15.91 -5.82
C ILE A 92 21.17 -15.37 -6.75
N LEU A 93 21.33 -14.05 -6.82
CA LEU A 93 22.36 -13.44 -7.66
C LEU A 93 23.77 -13.79 -7.18
N ALA A 94 24.02 -13.79 -5.87
CA ALA A 94 25.29 -14.17 -5.30
C ALA A 94 25.62 -15.66 -5.58
N ASP A 95 24.65 -16.54 -5.47
CA ASP A 95 24.83 -17.97 -5.80
C ASP A 95 25.13 -18.17 -7.29
N LEU A 96 24.47 -17.43 -8.17
CA LEU A 96 24.76 -17.47 -9.61
C LEU A 96 26.17 -16.96 -9.91
N LEU A 97 26.53 -15.78 -9.41
CA LEU A 97 27.79 -15.11 -9.77
C LEU A 97 29.01 -15.74 -9.10
N LEU A 98 28.89 -16.20 -7.85
CA LEU A 98 30.02 -16.71 -7.07
C LEU A 98 30.16 -18.23 -7.13
N LYS A 99 29.06 -18.96 -7.33
CA LYS A 99 29.05 -20.43 -7.28
C LYS A 99 28.59 -21.06 -8.58
N GLY A 100 28.19 -20.28 -9.59
CA GLY A 100 27.67 -20.78 -10.86
C GLY A 100 26.35 -21.56 -10.71
N ARG A 101 25.59 -21.31 -9.62
CA ARG A 101 24.30 -21.99 -9.40
C ARG A 101 23.20 -21.21 -10.05
N GLU A 102 22.55 -21.79 -11.03
CA GLU A 102 21.37 -21.20 -11.66
C GLU A 102 20.16 -21.26 -10.70
N PRO A 103 19.23 -20.30 -10.80
CA PRO A 103 17.97 -20.33 -10.05
C PRO A 103 17.18 -21.61 -10.38
N GLU A 104 16.64 -22.24 -9.35
CA GLU A 104 15.81 -23.46 -9.50
C GLU A 104 14.50 -23.20 -10.23
N ARG A 105 14.07 -21.95 -10.31
CA ARG A 105 12.79 -21.51 -10.89
C ARG A 105 12.96 -20.19 -11.63
N GLU A 106 12.18 -20.02 -12.68
CA GLU A 106 12.10 -18.76 -13.42
C GLU A 106 11.41 -17.66 -12.60
N PHE A 107 10.34 -18.01 -11.85
CA PHE A 107 9.57 -17.08 -11.03
C PHE A 107 9.55 -17.52 -9.56
N TRP A 108 9.71 -16.52 -8.68
CA TRP A 108 9.61 -16.69 -7.25
C TRP A 108 8.54 -15.73 -6.72
N PHE A 109 7.38 -16.27 -6.39
CA PHE A 109 6.30 -15.48 -5.78
C PHE A 109 6.49 -15.41 -4.26
N THR A 110 6.15 -14.27 -3.69
CA THR A 110 6.04 -14.11 -2.25
C THR A 110 4.60 -14.30 -1.80
N ASP A 111 4.42 -14.65 -0.53
CA ASP A 111 3.10 -14.70 0.06
C ASP A 111 2.48 -13.30 0.11
N ILE A 112 1.17 -13.24 -0.08
CA ILE A 112 0.38 -12.03 0.11
C ILE A 112 -0.47 -12.22 1.36
N ASN A 113 -0.30 -11.32 2.34
CA ASN A 113 -1.04 -11.33 3.58
C ASN A 113 -1.96 -10.11 3.66
N ILE A 114 -3.22 -10.33 4.00
CA ILE A 114 -4.15 -9.24 4.27
C ILE A 114 -4.13 -8.98 5.77
N LYS A 115 -3.74 -7.76 6.15
CA LYS A 115 -3.67 -7.29 7.53
C LYS A 115 -4.82 -6.35 7.84
N THR A 116 -5.34 -6.53 9.03
CA THR A 116 -6.28 -5.64 9.68
C THR A 116 -5.72 -5.23 11.04
N LYS A 117 -6.34 -4.33 11.75
CA LYS A 117 -5.90 -3.95 13.11
C LYS A 117 -5.96 -5.11 14.13
N TYR A 118 -6.59 -6.24 13.78
CA TYR A 118 -6.78 -7.40 14.67
C TYR A 118 -5.77 -8.53 14.43
N ASN A 119 -4.99 -8.48 13.35
CA ASN A 119 -4.01 -9.52 13.00
C ASN A 119 -2.63 -8.97 12.60
N LEU A 120 -2.29 -7.80 13.14
CA LEU A 120 -0.95 -7.20 13.00
C LEU A 120 0.08 -7.99 13.79
#